data_5f84ecacb151017a10952e8f64e3a864
#
_entry.id   5f84ecacb151017a10952e8f64e3a864
#
_cell.length_a   1.000
_cell.length_b   1.000
_cell.length_c   1.000
_cell.angle_alpha   90.00
_cell.angle_beta   90.00
_cell.angle_gamma   90.00
#
_symmetry.space_group_name_H-M   'P 1'
#
loop_
_entity.id
_entity.type
_entity.pdbx_description
1 polymer ?
#
loop_
_entity_poly.entity_id
_entity_poly.type
_entity_poly.pdbx_seq_one_letter_code
_entity_poly.pdbx_strand_id
1 'polypeptide(L)'
;MDTRQIKERLKEDLGINKEIIALRQMKVEPAQCEAYRDKNNICYMMGEVLEDGRTFYTILDDHVCLLGCAATGLDPELAIMDNAQQQESENFHVSAINIFPSELIQAKSEKEAARLFPRFKEVYKAIIIGPLERVPDPEVAVIIATPEQVHLMTRAYCYATGSFIQGYAGMGACRMLFPHAFLKQEPTFTVSDRSWRKALKIAPDELTLVSPIEKLTIMLETLEESKKEGFN
;
A
#
# COMPACT_ATOMS: atom_id res chain seq x y z
N MET A 1 -5.01 4.52 19.72
CA MET A 1 -4.25 5.77 19.43
C MET A 1 -4.91 6.53 18.30
N ASP A 2 -4.87 7.87 18.29
CA ASP A 2 -5.23 8.65 17.10
C ASP A 2 -4.06 8.69 16.08
N THR A 3 -4.32 9.18 14.87
CA THR A 3 -3.34 9.18 13.77
C THR A 3 -2.10 10.02 14.04
N ARG A 4 -2.24 11.12 14.82
CA ARG A 4 -1.11 11.97 15.22
C ARG A 4 -0.21 11.23 16.20
N GLN A 5 -0.80 10.60 17.21
CA GLN A 5 -0.07 9.78 18.17
C GLN A 5 0.67 8.62 17.48
N ILE A 6 0.05 7.97 16.50
CA ILE A 6 0.70 6.91 15.71
C ILE A 6 1.95 7.46 15.01
N LYS A 7 1.84 8.60 14.32
CA LYS A 7 2.96 9.23 13.62
C LYS A 7 4.10 9.63 14.57
N GLU A 8 3.76 10.27 15.69
CA GLU A 8 4.73 10.65 16.74
C GLU A 8 5.47 9.41 17.27
N ARG A 9 4.74 8.33 17.57
CA ARG A 9 5.33 7.09 18.08
C ARG A 9 6.22 6.38 17.04
N LEU A 10 5.83 6.33 15.78
CA LEU A 10 6.67 5.79 14.70
C LEU A 10 8.00 6.56 14.61
N LYS A 11 7.96 7.87 14.79
CA LYS A 11 9.15 8.70 14.81
C LYS A 11 10.01 8.51 16.06
N GLU A 12 9.40 8.59 17.23
CA GLU A 12 10.12 8.55 18.51
C GLU A 12 10.64 7.17 18.86
N ASP A 13 9.82 6.13 18.66
CA ASP A 13 10.16 4.76 19.07
C ASP A 13 11.01 4.01 18.05
N LEU A 14 10.83 4.32 16.77
CA LEU A 14 11.43 3.57 15.66
C LEU A 14 12.34 4.44 14.77
N GLY A 15 12.37 5.77 14.97
CA GLY A 15 13.16 6.67 14.13
C GLY A 15 12.67 6.77 12.69
N ILE A 16 11.39 6.47 12.43
CA ILE A 16 10.79 6.59 11.10
C ILE A 16 10.45 8.05 10.84
N ASN A 17 11.26 8.71 10.00
CA ASN A 17 11.15 10.15 9.73
C ASN A 17 10.46 10.47 8.39
N LYS A 18 10.28 9.49 7.51
CA LYS A 18 9.51 9.67 6.28
C LYS A 18 8.04 9.84 6.58
N GLU A 19 7.36 10.61 5.71
CA GLU A 19 5.91 10.76 5.82
C GLU A 19 5.22 9.40 5.71
N ILE A 20 4.22 9.19 6.55
CA ILE A 20 3.38 8.00 6.52
C ILE A 20 2.18 8.29 5.63
N ILE A 21 2.04 7.53 4.57
CA ILE A 21 0.92 7.68 3.65
C ILE A 21 -0.25 6.85 4.18
N ALA A 22 -1.44 7.42 4.17
CA ALA A 22 -2.66 6.71 4.50
C ALA A 22 -3.61 6.66 3.31
N LEU A 23 -4.40 5.58 3.26
CA LEU A 23 -5.44 5.37 2.27
C LEU A 23 -6.78 5.08 2.95
N ARG A 24 -7.85 5.56 2.32
CA ARG A 24 -9.24 5.24 2.67
C ARG A 24 -10.06 4.97 1.42
N GLN A 25 -10.82 3.87 1.43
CA GLN A 25 -11.76 3.52 0.36
C GLN A 25 -13.10 4.22 0.58
N MET A 26 -13.69 4.73 -0.51
CA MET A 26 -14.94 5.50 -0.46
C MET A 26 -15.99 4.91 -1.41
N LYS A 27 -17.22 4.75 -0.91
CA LYS A 27 -18.36 4.31 -1.74
C LYS A 27 -18.98 5.44 -2.57
N VAL A 28 -18.66 6.69 -2.21
CA VAL A 28 -19.06 7.91 -2.90
C VAL A 28 -17.86 8.85 -2.97
N GLU A 29 -17.86 9.75 -3.93
CA GLU A 29 -16.82 10.79 -4.00
C GLU A 29 -16.93 11.73 -2.79
N PRO A 30 -15.82 12.00 -2.09
CA PRO A 30 -15.85 12.83 -0.89
C PRO A 30 -15.95 14.32 -1.24
N ALA A 31 -17.04 14.96 -0.84
CA ALA A 31 -17.30 16.38 -1.15
C ALA A 31 -16.31 17.37 -0.49
N GLN A 32 -15.62 16.99 0.56
CA GLN A 32 -14.71 17.86 1.34
C GLN A 32 -13.22 17.58 1.08
N CYS A 33 -12.89 16.75 0.11
CA CYS A 33 -11.52 16.43 -0.25
C CYS A 33 -11.20 16.96 -1.65
N GLU A 34 -9.98 17.41 -1.87
CA GLU A 34 -9.52 17.84 -3.19
C GLU A 34 -9.56 16.65 -4.16
N ALA A 35 -10.08 16.85 -5.37
CA ALA A 35 -10.05 15.83 -6.41
C ALA A 35 -8.68 15.82 -7.10
N TYR A 36 -8.13 14.63 -7.31
CA TYR A 36 -6.98 14.48 -8.21
C TYR A 36 -7.42 14.81 -9.64
N ARG A 37 -6.67 15.62 -10.35
CA ARG A 37 -7.07 16.13 -11.67
C ARG A 37 -6.22 15.61 -12.81
N ASP A 38 -5.09 15.00 -12.49
CA ASP A 38 -4.16 14.49 -13.48
C ASP A 38 -4.35 12.97 -13.67
N LYS A 39 -3.77 12.43 -14.76
CA LYS A 39 -3.73 11.00 -14.99
C LYS A 39 -2.40 10.42 -14.53
N ASN A 40 -2.44 9.50 -13.56
CA ASN A 40 -1.24 8.88 -13.03
C ASN A 40 -1.52 7.45 -12.55
N ASN A 41 -0.52 6.74 -12.11
CA ASN A 41 -0.71 5.50 -11.38
C ASN A 41 -0.59 5.72 -9.86
N ILE A 42 -1.19 4.85 -9.07
CA ILE A 42 -1.30 5.01 -7.62
C ILE A 42 0.05 5.17 -6.92
N CYS A 43 1.11 4.52 -7.39
CA CYS A 43 2.42 4.64 -6.78
C CYS A 43 2.99 6.06 -6.95
N TYR A 44 2.81 6.72 -8.09
CA TYR A 44 3.25 8.11 -8.28
C TYR A 44 2.34 9.09 -7.53
N MET A 45 1.03 8.86 -7.47
CA MET A 45 0.11 9.64 -6.62
C MET A 45 0.55 9.62 -5.15
N MET A 46 0.97 8.47 -4.63
CA MET A 46 1.56 8.38 -3.29
C MET A 46 2.92 9.07 -3.19
N GLY A 47 3.70 9.07 -4.28
CA GLY A 47 4.95 9.83 -4.35
C GLY A 47 4.74 11.33 -4.17
N GLU A 48 3.68 11.89 -4.74
CA GLU A 48 3.30 13.29 -4.55
C GLU A 48 2.94 13.61 -3.08
N VAL A 49 2.30 12.66 -2.38
CA VAL A 49 2.07 12.82 -0.93
C VAL A 49 3.38 12.96 -0.16
N LEU A 50 4.41 12.18 -0.53
CA LEU A 50 5.74 12.26 0.10
C LEU A 50 6.48 13.56 -0.23
N GLU A 51 6.21 14.16 -1.40
CA GLU A 51 6.91 15.36 -1.88
C GLU A 51 6.33 16.65 -1.32
N ASP A 52 5.01 16.79 -1.35
CA ASP A 52 4.31 18.05 -1.06
C ASP A 52 3.28 17.95 0.07
N GLY A 53 3.04 16.75 0.61
CA GLY A 53 2.11 16.53 1.70
C GLY A 53 0.64 16.73 1.33
N ARG A 54 0.29 16.63 0.05
CA ARG A 54 -1.10 16.78 -0.42
C ARG A 54 -1.99 15.67 0.12
N THR A 55 -3.26 16.01 0.29
CA THR A 55 -4.35 15.06 0.53
C THR A 55 -5.38 15.24 -0.55
N PHE A 56 -5.72 14.19 -1.27
CA PHE A 56 -6.67 14.21 -2.36
C PHE A 56 -7.43 12.89 -2.45
N TYR A 57 -8.54 12.89 -3.18
CA TYR A 57 -9.16 11.64 -3.61
C TYR A 57 -8.93 11.43 -5.11
N THR A 58 -8.89 10.17 -5.50
CA THR A 58 -8.75 9.73 -6.90
C THR A 58 -9.86 8.74 -7.23
N ILE A 59 -10.30 8.76 -8.48
CA ILE A 59 -11.31 7.87 -9.04
C ILE A 59 -10.71 7.01 -10.15
N LEU A 60 -11.47 6.05 -10.67
CA LEU A 60 -11.00 5.14 -11.73
C LEU A 60 -10.39 5.89 -12.93
N ASP A 61 -11.04 6.96 -13.38
CA ASP A 61 -10.63 7.71 -14.58
C ASP A 61 -9.29 8.44 -14.41
N ASP A 62 -8.82 8.66 -13.21
CA ASP A 62 -7.53 9.30 -12.94
C ASP A 62 -6.35 8.33 -13.09
N HIS A 63 -6.62 7.03 -13.18
CA HIS A 63 -5.58 6.01 -13.18
C HIS A 63 -5.18 5.57 -14.59
N VAL A 64 -3.88 5.50 -14.83
CA VAL A 64 -3.30 4.90 -16.04
C VAL A 64 -2.83 3.46 -15.82
N CYS A 65 -2.87 2.96 -14.59
CA CYS A 65 -2.45 1.61 -14.22
C CYS A 65 -3.64 0.80 -13.69
N LEU A 66 -4.15 -0.12 -14.51
CA LEU A 66 -5.28 -0.97 -14.16
C LEU A 66 -5.01 -1.87 -12.95
N LEU A 67 -3.75 -2.31 -12.76
CA LEU A 67 -3.37 -3.09 -11.58
C LEU A 67 -3.55 -2.30 -10.28
N GLY A 68 -3.28 -0.98 -10.30
CA GLY A 68 -3.52 -0.10 -9.17
C GLY A 68 -5.01 0.01 -8.83
N CYS A 69 -5.86 0.14 -9.86
CA CYS A 69 -7.31 0.20 -9.71
C CYS A 69 -7.86 -1.10 -9.09
N ALA A 70 -7.46 -2.25 -9.62
CA ALA A 70 -7.86 -3.55 -9.09
C ALA A 70 -7.36 -3.75 -7.65
N ALA A 71 -6.13 -3.32 -7.36
CA ALA A 71 -5.50 -3.47 -6.05
C ALA A 71 -6.15 -2.61 -4.95
N THR A 72 -6.83 -1.54 -5.32
CA THR A 72 -7.51 -0.62 -4.40
C THR A 72 -9.03 -0.75 -4.40
N GLY A 73 -9.57 -1.62 -5.25
CA GLY A 73 -11.02 -1.86 -5.34
C GLY A 73 -11.79 -0.81 -6.14
N LEU A 74 -11.10 0.07 -6.90
CA LEU A 74 -11.75 0.99 -7.84
C LEU A 74 -12.37 0.23 -9.00
N ASP A 75 -11.72 -0.81 -9.49
CA ASP A 75 -12.27 -1.76 -10.44
C ASP A 75 -11.69 -3.18 -10.23
N PRO A 76 -12.35 -4.00 -9.41
CA PRO A 76 -11.88 -5.37 -9.15
C PRO A 76 -11.89 -6.28 -10.38
N GLU A 77 -12.69 -5.99 -11.40
CA GLU A 77 -12.80 -6.83 -12.60
C GLU A 77 -11.56 -6.74 -13.48
N LEU A 78 -10.85 -5.61 -13.45
CA LEU A 78 -9.58 -5.44 -14.15
C LEU A 78 -8.50 -6.44 -13.71
N ALA A 79 -8.63 -7.02 -12.53
CA ALA A 79 -7.73 -8.08 -12.06
C ALA A 79 -7.96 -9.43 -12.78
N ILE A 80 -9.06 -9.56 -13.53
CA ILE A 80 -9.49 -10.80 -14.19
C ILE A 80 -9.21 -10.74 -15.70
N MET A 81 -8.97 -9.55 -16.25
CA MET A 81 -8.74 -9.38 -17.69
C MET A 81 -7.56 -10.24 -18.14
N ASP A 82 -7.79 -11.06 -19.15
CA ASP A 82 -6.75 -11.83 -19.82
C ASP A 82 -5.74 -10.87 -20.48
N ASN A 83 -4.47 -11.25 -20.54
CA ASN A 83 -3.41 -10.40 -21.10
C ASN A 83 -3.75 -9.86 -22.50
N ALA A 84 -4.49 -10.63 -23.32
CA ALA A 84 -4.94 -10.18 -24.64
C ALA A 84 -5.92 -8.99 -24.56
N GLN A 85 -6.83 -9.00 -23.59
CA GLN A 85 -7.79 -7.91 -23.38
C GLN A 85 -7.13 -6.68 -22.77
N GLN A 86 -6.10 -6.87 -21.96
CA GLN A 86 -5.32 -5.76 -21.38
C GLN A 86 -4.48 -5.05 -22.44
N GLN A 87 -3.95 -5.77 -23.42
CA GLN A 87 -3.18 -5.18 -24.53
C GLN A 87 -4.03 -4.36 -25.50
N GLU A 88 -5.31 -4.70 -25.65
CA GLU A 88 -6.25 -3.98 -26.51
C GLU A 88 -6.79 -2.69 -25.87
N SER A 89 -6.63 -2.50 -24.57
CA SER A 89 -7.04 -1.26 -23.94
C SER A 89 -6.02 -0.14 -24.23
N GLU A 90 -6.45 0.91 -24.92
CA GLU A 90 -5.61 2.08 -25.29
C GLU A 90 -4.93 2.76 -24.08
N ASN A 91 -5.36 2.44 -22.86
CA ASN A 91 -4.85 3.00 -21.61
C ASN A 91 -3.82 2.10 -20.89
N PHE A 92 -3.51 0.93 -21.45
CA PHE A 92 -2.55 0.03 -20.84
C PHE A 92 -1.13 0.45 -21.20
N HIS A 93 -0.56 1.37 -20.45
CA HIS A 93 0.86 1.69 -20.55
C HIS A 93 1.71 0.54 -20.04
N VAL A 94 2.10 -0.31 -20.97
CA VAL A 94 2.97 -1.48 -20.90
C VAL A 94 4.35 -1.22 -20.23
N SER A 95 4.63 0.01 -19.81
CA SER A 95 5.93 0.38 -19.23
C SER A 95 6.29 -0.38 -17.94
N ALA A 96 5.30 -0.92 -17.23
CA ALA A 96 5.53 -1.82 -16.10
C ALA A 96 5.77 -3.29 -16.54
N ILE A 97 5.40 -3.64 -17.76
CA ILE A 97 5.33 -5.03 -18.25
C ILE A 97 6.59 -5.45 -18.99
N ASN A 98 7.35 -4.52 -19.56
CA ASN A 98 8.64 -4.79 -20.22
C ASN A 98 9.75 -5.32 -19.28
N ILE A 99 9.38 -5.75 -18.07
CA ILE A 99 10.32 -6.31 -17.10
C ILE A 99 10.43 -7.84 -17.26
N PHE A 100 9.45 -8.45 -17.90
CA PHE A 100 9.50 -9.90 -18.14
C PHE A 100 10.13 -10.20 -19.51
N PRO A 101 11.02 -11.19 -19.59
CA PRO A 101 11.70 -11.54 -20.83
C PRO A 101 10.78 -12.20 -21.87
N SER A 102 9.54 -12.52 -21.54
CA SER A 102 8.55 -13.04 -22.46
C SER A 102 7.12 -12.89 -21.95
N GLU A 103 6.16 -12.82 -22.87
CA GLU A 103 4.72 -12.80 -22.56
C GLU A 103 4.28 -14.06 -21.78
N LEU A 104 4.90 -15.20 -22.05
CA LEU A 104 4.60 -16.46 -21.35
C LEU A 104 4.96 -16.38 -19.84
N ILE A 105 6.10 -15.77 -19.51
CA ILE A 105 6.53 -15.60 -18.12
C ILE A 105 5.59 -14.62 -17.42
N GLN A 106 5.20 -13.55 -18.10
CA GLN A 106 4.22 -12.59 -17.60
C GLN A 106 2.88 -13.29 -17.30
N ALA A 107 2.33 -14.02 -18.26
CA ALA A 107 1.06 -14.74 -18.09
C ALA A 107 1.08 -15.70 -16.89
N LYS A 108 2.21 -16.42 -16.69
CA LYS A 108 2.39 -17.28 -15.52
C LYS A 108 2.39 -16.49 -14.20
N SER A 109 3.10 -15.38 -14.17
CA SER A 109 3.17 -14.51 -12.99
C SER A 109 1.80 -13.91 -12.64
N GLU A 110 1.04 -13.47 -13.64
CA GLU A 110 -0.32 -12.95 -13.48
C GLU A 110 -1.28 -14.02 -12.93
N LYS A 111 -1.23 -15.22 -13.47
CA LYS A 111 -2.04 -16.35 -13.00
C LYS A 111 -1.74 -16.71 -11.54
N GLU A 112 -0.46 -16.73 -11.18
CA GLU A 112 -0.06 -17.02 -9.81
C GLU A 112 -0.46 -15.89 -8.84
N ALA A 113 -0.27 -14.65 -9.22
CA ALA A 113 -0.73 -13.51 -8.43
C ALA A 113 -2.25 -13.52 -8.22
N ALA A 114 -3.01 -13.85 -9.28
CA ALA A 114 -4.47 -14.00 -9.19
C ALA A 114 -4.90 -15.10 -8.20
N ARG A 115 -4.06 -16.11 -8.01
CA ARG A 115 -4.28 -17.20 -7.04
C ARG A 115 -3.90 -16.83 -5.61
N LEU A 116 -2.84 -16.06 -5.45
CA LEU A 116 -2.26 -15.75 -4.12
C LEU A 116 -2.93 -14.58 -3.42
N PHE A 117 -3.39 -13.57 -4.18
CA PHE A 117 -3.90 -12.34 -3.58
C PHE A 117 -5.43 -12.32 -3.55
N PRO A 118 -6.03 -11.89 -2.43
CA PRO A 118 -7.47 -11.73 -2.35
C PRO A 118 -7.93 -10.63 -3.32
N ARG A 119 -9.19 -10.71 -3.75
CA ARG A 119 -9.80 -9.77 -4.69
C ARG A 119 -10.95 -9.06 -4.02
N PHE A 120 -11.09 -7.78 -4.28
CA PHE A 120 -12.28 -7.04 -3.90
C PHE A 120 -13.51 -7.62 -4.59
N LYS A 121 -14.59 -7.74 -3.85
CA LYS A 121 -15.92 -8.13 -4.36
C LYS A 121 -16.81 -6.91 -4.60
N GLU A 122 -16.43 -5.79 -4.04
CA GLU A 122 -17.14 -4.53 -4.07
C GLU A 122 -16.34 -3.50 -4.84
N VAL A 123 -17.03 -2.65 -5.58
CA VAL A 123 -16.45 -1.49 -6.27
C VAL A 123 -16.51 -0.28 -5.35
N TYR A 124 -15.38 0.39 -5.19
CA TYR A 124 -15.29 1.70 -4.54
C TYR A 124 -15.30 2.80 -5.59
N LYS A 125 -15.85 3.96 -5.25
CA LYS A 125 -15.97 5.09 -6.17
C LYS A 125 -14.74 5.98 -6.15
N ALA A 126 -14.07 6.05 -5.00
CA ALA A 126 -12.86 6.85 -4.85
C ALA A 126 -11.93 6.26 -3.77
N ILE A 127 -10.68 6.67 -3.81
CA ILE A 127 -9.67 6.42 -2.76
C ILE A 127 -9.14 7.77 -2.30
N ILE A 128 -9.20 8.05 -1.00
CA ILE A 128 -8.49 9.19 -0.42
C ILE A 128 -7.06 8.76 -0.13
N ILE A 129 -6.10 9.58 -0.52
CA ILE A 129 -4.66 9.39 -0.32
C ILE A 129 -4.09 10.66 0.29
N GLY A 130 -3.26 10.55 1.31
CA GLY A 130 -2.63 11.70 1.96
C GLY A 130 -1.73 11.30 3.12
N PRO A 131 -1.12 12.29 3.80
CA PRO A 131 -0.44 12.08 5.07
C PRO A 131 -1.38 11.46 6.11
N LEU A 132 -0.85 10.59 6.97
CA LEU A 132 -1.64 9.81 7.92
C LEU A 132 -2.60 10.67 8.75
N GLU A 133 -2.14 11.81 9.22
CA GLU A 133 -2.94 12.72 10.07
C GLU A 133 -3.95 13.59 9.30
N ARG A 134 -3.92 13.56 7.97
CA ARG A 134 -4.80 14.37 7.11
C ARG A 134 -5.88 13.56 6.40
N VAL A 135 -5.74 12.24 6.34
CA VAL A 135 -6.79 11.36 5.81
C VAL A 135 -7.82 11.12 6.91
N PRO A 136 -9.11 11.47 6.71
CA PRO A 136 -10.15 11.21 7.70
C PRO A 136 -10.40 9.70 7.80
N ASP A 137 -10.44 9.18 9.02
CA ASP A 137 -10.65 7.75 9.33
C ASP A 137 -9.87 6.81 8.39
N PRO A 138 -8.53 6.87 8.35
CA PRO A 138 -7.73 6.08 7.43
C PRO A 138 -7.87 4.58 7.74
N GLU A 139 -7.90 3.75 6.69
CA GLU A 139 -8.03 2.29 6.83
C GLU A 139 -6.66 1.61 6.87
N VAL A 140 -5.74 2.05 6.00
CA VAL A 140 -4.40 1.48 5.92
C VAL A 140 -3.33 2.56 5.88
N ALA A 141 -2.16 2.24 6.44
CA ALA A 141 -0.95 3.05 6.37
C ALA A 141 0.11 2.37 5.50
N VAL A 142 0.82 3.16 4.68
CA VAL A 142 2.00 2.76 3.91
C VAL A 142 3.22 3.40 4.56
N ILE A 143 4.13 2.57 5.02
CA ILE A 143 5.30 2.94 5.81
C ILE A 143 6.55 2.51 5.05
N ILE A 144 7.47 3.45 4.80
CA ILE A 144 8.78 3.17 4.24
C ILE A 144 9.76 3.12 5.42
N ALA A 145 10.39 1.98 5.62
CA ALA A 145 11.20 1.72 6.80
C ALA A 145 12.39 0.81 6.48
N THR A 146 13.42 0.86 7.29
CA THR A 146 14.55 -0.08 7.20
C THR A 146 14.14 -1.50 7.64
N PRO A 147 14.88 -2.53 7.26
CA PRO A 147 14.64 -3.90 7.74
C PRO A 147 14.58 -4.01 9.27
N GLU A 148 15.43 -3.25 9.98
CA GLU A 148 15.44 -3.22 11.45
C GLU A 148 14.14 -2.67 12.02
N GLN A 149 13.67 -1.54 11.48
CA GLN A 149 12.39 -0.94 11.90
C GLN A 149 11.20 -1.86 11.61
N VAL A 150 11.20 -2.50 10.42
CA VAL A 150 10.18 -3.51 10.08
C VAL A 150 10.25 -4.70 11.03
N HIS A 151 11.48 -5.19 11.37
CA HIS A 151 11.67 -6.27 12.33
C HIS A 151 11.06 -5.95 13.70
N LEU A 152 11.31 -4.75 14.23
CA LEU A 152 10.74 -4.34 15.52
C LEU A 152 9.21 -4.32 15.48
N MET A 153 8.61 -3.78 14.42
CA MET A 153 7.15 -3.78 14.25
C MET A 153 6.58 -5.19 14.11
N THR A 154 7.21 -6.04 13.30
CA THR A 154 6.75 -7.44 13.11
C THR A 154 6.90 -8.26 14.37
N ARG A 155 7.97 -8.06 15.13
CA ARG A 155 8.18 -8.68 16.44
C ARG A 155 7.07 -8.30 17.42
N ALA A 156 6.77 -7.01 17.53
CA ALA A 156 5.68 -6.52 18.39
C ALA A 156 4.33 -7.12 17.99
N TYR A 157 4.04 -7.20 16.69
CA TYR A 157 2.83 -7.84 16.20
C TYR A 157 2.73 -9.31 16.58
N CYS A 158 3.83 -10.07 16.43
CA CYS A 158 3.89 -11.48 16.84
C CYS A 158 3.66 -11.66 18.34
N TYR A 159 4.25 -10.80 19.17
CA TYR A 159 4.04 -10.85 20.62
C TYR A 159 2.58 -10.58 21.00
N ALA A 160 1.97 -9.56 20.41
CA ALA A 160 0.60 -9.17 20.73
C ALA A 160 -0.45 -10.18 20.25
N THR A 161 -0.22 -10.81 19.10
CA THR A 161 -1.27 -11.59 18.42
C THR A 161 -0.98 -13.09 18.29
N GLY A 162 0.27 -13.51 18.49
CA GLY A 162 0.72 -14.87 18.17
C GLY A 162 0.82 -15.16 16.67
N SER A 163 0.61 -14.15 15.79
CA SER A 163 0.59 -14.30 14.35
C SER A 163 1.87 -13.76 13.71
N PHE A 164 2.27 -14.34 12.57
CA PHE A 164 3.40 -13.88 11.79
C PHE A 164 2.93 -12.96 10.66
N ILE A 165 3.72 -11.92 10.38
CA ILE A 165 3.48 -11.06 9.22
C ILE A 165 4.04 -11.73 7.97
N GLN A 166 3.21 -11.83 6.94
CA GLN A 166 3.61 -12.38 5.64
C GLN A 166 4.21 -11.27 4.77
N GLY A 167 5.41 -11.50 4.23
CA GLY A 167 6.05 -10.61 3.24
C GLY A 167 5.94 -11.16 1.83
N TYR A 168 5.94 -10.27 0.85
CA TYR A 168 5.91 -10.61 -0.56
C TYR A 168 7.10 -10.01 -1.31
N ALA A 169 7.66 -10.76 -2.24
CA ALA A 169 8.66 -10.29 -3.17
C ALA A 169 8.23 -10.63 -4.60
N GLY A 170 8.25 -9.65 -5.49
CA GLY A 170 7.83 -9.85 -6.88
C GLY A 170 7.41 -8.56 -7.55
N MET A 171 6.62 -8.68 -8.61
CA MET A 171 6.15 -7.57 -9.42
C MET A 171 4.74 -7.10 -9.01
N GLY A 172 4.52 -5.77 -9.07
CA GLY A 172 3.24 -5.16 -8.73
C GLY A 172 3.03 -5.02 -7.22
N ALA A 173 3.84 -4.21 -6.55
CA ALA A 173 3.79 -4.01 -5.10
C ALA A 173 2.38 -3.66 -4.61
N CYS A 174 1.66 -2.76 -5.29
CA CYS A 174 0.28 -2.40 -4.94
C CYS A 174 -0.64 -3.63 -4.89
N ARG A 175 -0.55 -4.52 -5.87
CA ARG A 175 -1.37 -5.74 -5.97
C ARG A 175 -1.08 -6.73 -4.85
N MET A 176 0.14 -6.75 -4.34
CA MET A 176 0.52 -7.61 -3.23
C MET A 176 0.09 -7.03 -1.88
N LEU A 177 0.27 -5.74 -1.70
CA LEU A 177 0.12 -5.07 -0.42
C LEU A 177 -1.33 -4.68 -0.09
N PHE A 178 -2.02 -3.97 -1.00
CA PHE A 178 -3.32 -3.39 -0.70
C PHE A 178 -4.43 -4.43 -0.49
N PRO A 179 -4.63 -5.42 -1.38
CA PRO A 179 -5.66 -6.42 -1.13
C PRO A 179 -5.40 -7.23 0.15
N HIS A 180 -4.13 -7.44 0.51
CA HIS A 180 -3.79 -8.10 1.78
C HIS A 180 -4.21 -7.23 2.97
N ALA A 181 -3.79 -5.97 3.01
CA ALA A 181 -4.09 -5.09 4.12
C ALA A 181 -5.59 -4.74 4.22
N PHE A 182 -6.24 -4.40 3.10
CA PHE A 182 -7.66 -4.03 3.10
C PHE A 182 -8.61 -5.21 3.34
N LEU A 183 -8.35 -6.38 2.76
CA LEU A 183 -9.30 -7.49 2.78
C LEU A 183 -9.00 -8.54 3.85
N LYS A 184 -7.72 -8.83 4.11
CA LYS A 184 -7.33 -9.74 5.20
C LYS A 184 -7.24 -9.03 6.54
N GLN A 185 -7.18 -7.69 6.53
CA GLN A 185 -6.98 -6.89 7.74
C GLN A 185 -5.72 -7.29 8.51
N GLU A 186 -4.67 -7.61 7.77
CA GLU A 186 -3.36 -8.02 8.30
C GLU A 186 -2.25 -7.15 7.72
N PRO A 187 -1.21 -6.85 8.50
CA PRO A 187 -0.03 -6.17 7.99
C PRO A 187 0.74 -7.06 7.02
N THR A 188 1.42 -6.43 6.07
CA THR A 188 2.27 -7.11 5.09
C THR A 188 3.42 -6.20 4.66
N PHE A 189 4.52 -6.76 4.16
CA PHE A 189 5.65 -5.99 3.67
C PHE A 189 6.20 -6.52 2.35
N THR A 190 6.97 -5.69 1.65
CA THR A 190 7.62 -6.07 0.40
C THR A 190 8.96 -5.36 0.24
N VAL A 191 9.88 -6.00 -0.48
CA VAL A 191 11.09 -5.34 -1.00
C VAL A 191 10.77 -4.37 -2.14
N SER A 192 9.51 -4.37 -2.61
CA SER A 192 8.96 -3.54 -3.67
C SER A 192 9.49 -3.87 -5.08
N ASP A 193 8.78 -3.41 -6.10
CA ASP A 193 9.24 -3.44 -7.48
C ASP A 193 9.93 -2.11 -7.88
N ARG A 194 10.52 -2.08 -9.06
CA ARG A 194 11.27 -0.93 -9.56
C ARG A 194 10.42 0.35 -9.65
N SER A 195 9.18 0.24 -10.13
CA SER A 195 8.29 1.38 -10.31
C SER A 195 7.86 1.97 -8.98
N TRP A 196 7.50 1.11 -8.03
CA TRP A 196 7.15 1.47 -6.67
C TRP A 196 8.32 2.15 -5.94
N ARG A 197 9.53 1.56 -6.02
CA ARG A 197 10.74 2.14 -5.41
C ARG A 197 11.07 3.51 -5.98
N LYS A 198 10.94 3.68 -7.31
CA LYS A 198 11.18 4.96 -7.97
C LYS A 198 10.17 6.01 -7.54
N ALA A 199 8.88 5.68 -7.58
CA ALA A 199 7.79 6.60 -7.26
C ALA A 199 7.85 7.09 -5.81
N LEU A 200 8.12 6.19 -4.86
CA LEU A 200 8.16 6.49 -3.43
C LEU A 200 9.57 6.82 -2.92
N LYS A 201 10.56 6.96 -3.81
CA LYS A 201 11.96 7.28 -3.45
C LYS A 201 12.51 6.37 -2.33
N ILE A 202 12.25 5.05 -2.46
CA ILE A 202 12.68 4.05 -1.48
C ILE A 202 14.18 3.80 -1.65
N ALA A 203 14.94 4.00 -0.59
CA ALA A 203 16.38 3.76 -0.57
C ALA A 203 16.73 2.25 -0.68
N PRO A 204 17.94 1.86 -1.11
CA PRO A 204 18.32 0.46 -1.28
C PRO A 204 18.13 -0.39 -0.02
N ASP A 205 18.29 0.20 1.16
CA ASP A 205 18.19 -0.39 2.49
C ASP A 205 16.79 -0.20 3.15
N GLU A 206 15.79 0.16 2.38
CA GLU A 206 14.42 0.33 2.86
C GLU A 206 13.46 -0.68 2.23
N LEU A 207 12.40 -0.99 2.99
CA LEU A 207 11.26 -1.82 2.63
C LEU A 207 9.97 -0.99 2.68
N THR A 208 8.90 -1.53 2.14
CA THR A 208 7.55 -1.00 2.35
C THR A 208 6.76 -1.95 3.24
N LEU A 209 6.25 -1.46 4.36
CA LEU A 209 5.24 -2.10 5.19
C LEU A 209 3.89 -1.43 4.94
N VAL A 210 2.85 -2.22 4.73
CA VAL A 210 1.46 -1.73 4.70
C VAL A 210 0.69 -2.42 5.81
N SER A 211 0.01 -1.63 6.62
CA SER A 211 -0.73 -2.14 7.77
C SER A 211 -2.10 -1.48 7.90
N PRO A 212 -3.14 -2.23 8.25
CA PRO A 212 -4.35 -1.63 8.79
C PRO A 212 -4.01 -0.76 10.00
N ILE A 213 -4.71 0.37 10.16
CA ILE A 213 -4.43 1.32 11.25
C ILE A 213 -4.59 0.68 12.63
N GLU A 214 -5.61 -0.18 12.82
CA GLU A 214 -5.81 -0.92 14.05
C GLU A 214 -4.60 -1.80 14.40
N LYS A 215 -4.04 -2.51 13.41
CA LYS A 215 -2.89 -3.39 13.63
C LYS A 215 -1.60 -2.62 13.89
N LEU A 216 -1.44 -1.47 13.25
CA LEU A 216 -0.33 -0.57 13.53
C LEU A 216 -0.39 -0.03 14.96
N THR A 217 -1.58 0.31 15.45
CA THR A 217 -1.80 0.69 16.86
C THR A 217 -1.35 -0.40 17.82
N ILE A 218 -1.76 -1.66 17.57
CA ILE A 218 -1.35 -2.83 18.39
C ILE A 218 0.19 -2.96 18.41
N MET A 219 0.86 -2.83 17.27
CA MET A 219 2.33 -2.90 17.21
C MET A 219 3.00 -1.85 18.11
N LEU A 220 2.52 -0.61 18.05
CA LEU A 220 3.11 0.50 18.80
C LEU A 220 2.85 0.39 20.31
N GLU A 221 1.65 -0.03 20.71
CA GLU A 221 1.31 -0.28 22.12
C GLU A 221 2.19 -1.40 22.70
N THR A 222 2.37 -2.48 21.95
CA THR A 222 3.21 -3.60 22.36
C THR A 222 4.71 -3.24 22.43
N LEU A 223 5.20 -2.39 21.51
CA LEU A 223 6.56 -1.86 21.59
C LEU A 223 6.78 -1.05 22.87
N GLU A 224 5.81 -0.26 23.28
CA GLU A 224 5.89 0.50 24.54
C GLU A 224 5.94 -0.40 25.77
N GLU A 225 5.10 -1.42 25.80
CA GLU A 225 5.09 -2.40 26.89
C GLU A 225 6.42 -3.15 26.97
N SER A 226 6.95 -3.61 25.83
CA SER A 226 8.24 -4.28 25.75
C SER A 226 9.39 -3.43 26.30
N LYS A 227 9.40 -2.12 26.00
CA LYS A 227 10.42 -1.20 26.55
C LYS A 227 10.31 -1.06 28.06
N LYS A 228 9.11 -1.00 28.62
CA LYS A 228 8.89 -0.93 30.09
C LYS A 228 9.36 -2.21 30.80
N GLU A 229 9.31 -3.34 30.13
CA GLU A 229 9.77 -4.63 30.64
C GLU A 229 11.28 -4.87 30.40
N GLY A 230 11.99 -3.94 29.79
CA GLY A 230 13.43 -4.03 29.53
C GLY A 230 13.83 -4.87 28.32
N PHE A 231 12.89 -5.21 27.46
CA PHE A 231 13.15 -5.85 26.17
C PHE A 231 13.42 -4.77 25.11
N ASN A 232 14.69 -4.48 24.89
CA ASN A 232 15.16 -3.58 23.80
C ASN A 232 15.35 -4.34 22.47
#